data_32fc10d41a42dc2ce816551622daa0df
#
_entry.id   32fc10d41a42dc2ce816551622daa0df
#
_cell.length_a   1.000
_cell.length_b   1.000
_cell.length_c   1.000
_cell.angle_alpha   90.00
_cell.angle_beta   90.00
_cell.angle_gamma   90.00
#
_symmetry.space_group_name_H-M   'P 1'
#
loop_
_entity.id
_entity.type
_entity.pdbx_description
1 polymer ?
#
loop_
_entity_poly.entity_id
_entity_poly.type
_entity_poly.pdbx_seq_one_letter_code
_entity_poly.pdbx_strand_id
1 'polypeptide(L)' 'MTSVDTTSADAEGVAVIFRRVLESADVAADSDFFLLGGDSLIATRVLSAVARTYGVELSFEDFVLAPTPAGLAELIASAG' A
#
# COMPACT_ATOMS: atom_id res chain seq x y z
N MET A 1 19.45 -4.07 15.56
CA MET A 1 19.09 -4.22 15.32
C MET A 1 18.52 -4.33 14.71
N THR A 2 18.36 -4.63 14.45
CA THR A 2 17.84 -4.85 13.89
C THR A 2 17.31 -4.96 13.12
N SER A 3 17.31 -5.24 12.98
CA SER A 3 16.91 -5.50 12.11
C SER A 3 16.19 -5.25 11.45
N VAL A 4 16.44 -4.90 11.44
CA VAL A 4 15.61 -4.80 10.79
C VAL A 4 14.95 -5.49 9.94
N ASP A 5 14.21 -5.57 9.79
CA ASP A 5 13.46 -6.41 9.00
C ASP A 5 12.97 -5.73 7.80
N THR A 6 13.80 -5.82 6.79
CA THR A 6 13.55 -5.09 5.56
C THR A 6 12.43 -5.70 4.74
N THR A 7 11.99 -6.91 5.10
CA THR A 7 10.96 -7.56 4.34
C THR A 7 9.57 -7.31 4.89
N SER A 8 9.48 -6.72 6.06
CA SER A 8 8.17 -6.42 6.64
C SER A 8 7.51 -5.26 5.93
N ALA A 9 6.26 -5.44 5.58
CA ALA A 9 5.47 -4.33 5.08
C ALA A 9 5.00 -3.50 6.25
N ASP A 10 5.21 -2.21 6.18
CA ASP A 10 4.69 -1.31 7.20
C ASP A 10 3.95 -0.18 6.53
N ALA A 11 3.22 0.59 7.34
CA ALA A 11 2.38 1.65 6.81
C ALA A 11 3.21 2.68 6.07
N GLU A 12 4.41 2.97 6.54
CA GLU A 12 5.23 3.98 5.88
C GLU A 12 5.70 3.49 4.51
N GLY A 13 6.07 2.22 4.40
CA GLY A 13 6.47 1.67 3.10
C GLY A 13 5.34 1.73 2.10
N VAL A 14 4.12 1.40 2.53
CA VAL A 14 2.97 1.48 1.64
C VAL A 14 2.63 2.93 1.33
N ALA A 15 2.79 3.83 2.32
CA ALA A 15 2.53 5.24 2.09
C ALA A 15 3.45 5.82 1.02
N VAL A 16 4.70 5.36 0.97
CA VAL A 16 5.63 5.78 -0.07
C VAL A 16 5.09 5.39 -1.45
N ILE A 17 4.55 4.18 -1.56
CA ILE A 17 3.94 3.73 -2.81
C ILE A 17 2.76 4.62 -3.17
N PHE A 18 1.90 4.93 -2.21
CA PHE A 18 0.75 5.79 -2.45
C PHE A 18 1.20 7.17 -2.94
N ARG A 19 2.20 7.76 -2.28
CA ARG A 19 2.69 9.10 -2.66
C ARG A 19 3.21 9.09 -4.09
N ARG A 20 3.92 8.05 -4.45
CA ARG A 20 4.50 7.95 -5.77
C ARG A 20 3.43 7.78 -6.84
N VAL A 21 2.48 6.88 -6.60
CA VAL A 21 1.45 6.58 -7.58
C VAL A 21 0.46 7.73 -7.71
N LEU A 22 0.10 8.35 -6.59
CA LEU A 22 -0.85 9.46 -6.58
C LEU A 22 -0.17 10.79 -6.87
N GLU A 23 1.16 10.82 -6.89
CA GLU A 23 1.93 12.04 -7.09
C GLU A 23 1.54 13.10 -6.07
N SER A 24 1.44 12.67 -4.83
CA SER A 24 1.04 13.54 -3.74
C SER A 24 1.91 13.26 -2.53
N ALA A 25 2.35 14.33 -1.86
CA ALA A 25 3.14 14.19 -0.64
C ALA A 25 2.25 14.02 0.59
N ASP A 26 0.97 14.31 0.48
CA ASP A 26 0.07 14.33 1.63
C ASP A 26 -0.59 12.98 1.83
N VAL A 27 0.21 12.00 2.22
CA VAL A 27 -0.31 10.66 2.49
C VAL A 27 0.17 10.23 3.87
N ALA A 28 -0.78 9.96 4.74
CA ALA A 28 -0.51 9.46 6.07
C ALA A 28 -0.91 7.99 6.15
N ALA A 29 -0.58 7.35 7.25
CA ALA A 29 -0.86 5.93 7.43
C ALA A 29 -2.35 5.61 7.34
N ASP A 30 -3.20 6.55 7.71
CA ASP A 30 -4.65 6.36 7.69
C ASP A 30 -5.34 7.09 6.55
N SER A 31 -4.61 7.60 5.58
CA SER A 31 -5.20 8.28 4.43
C SER A 31 -5.92 7.29 3.55
N ASP A 32 -7.15 7.62 3.16
CA ASP A 32 -7.94 6.76 2.28
C ASP A 32 -7.56 7.05 0.83
N PHE A 33 -7.14 6.00 0.12
CA PHE A 33 -6.67 6.10 -1.24
C PHE A 33 -7.70 6.78 -2.15
N PHE A 34 -8.96 6.39 -2.01
CA PHE A 34 -10.01 6.91 -2.90
C PHE A 34 -10.35 8.35 -2.57
N LEU A 35 -10.25 8.74 -1.31
CA LEU A 35 -10.46 10.13 -0.92
C LEU A 35 -9.32 11.03 -1.40
N LEU A 36 -8.15 10.45 -1.62
CA LEU A 36 -7.01 11.21 -2.15
C LEU A 36 -7.06 11.36 -3.67
N GLY A 37 -8.11 10.89 -4.29
CA GLY A 37 -8.26 11.01 -5.73
C GLY A 37 -7.91 9.77 -6.51
N GLY A 38 -7.69 8.64 -5.83
CA GLY A 38 -7.39 7.40 -6.51
C GLY A 38 -8.61 6.81 -7.17
N ASP A 39 -8.38 6.04 -8.22
CA ASP A 39 -9.45 5.31 -8.91
C ASP A 39 -8.96 3.90 -9.22
N SER A 40 -9.79 3.13 -9.93
CA SER A 40 -9.48 1.73 -10.20
C SER A 40 -8.18 1.54 -10.96
N LEU A 41 -7.93 2.40 -11.94
CA LEU A 41 -6.72 2.29 -12.74
C LEU A 41 -5.49 2.55 -11.89
N ILE A 42 -5.55 3.60 -11.08
CA ILE A 42 -4.43 3.95 -10.22
C ILE A 42 -4.24 2.91 -9.13
N ALA A 43 -5.35 2.33 -8.63
CA ALA A 43 -5.28 1.26 -7.65
C ALA A 43 -4.51 0.06 -8.20
N THR A 44 -4.70 -0.25 -9.48
CA THR A 44 -3.96 -1.33 -10.12
C THR A 44 -2.46 -1.07 -10.06
N ARG A 45 -2.05 0.18 -10.21
CA ARG A 45 -0.63 0.53 -10.13
C ARG A 45 -0.09 0.33 -8.73
N VAL A 46 -0.90 0.63 -7.71
CA VAL A 46 -0.49 0.37 -6.33
C VAL A 46 -0.31 -1.12 -6.12
N LEU A 47 -1.26 -1.92 -6.58
CA LEU A 47 -1.18 -3.37 -6.42
C LEU A 47 0.03 -3.95 -7.14
N SER A 48 0.35 -3.44 -8.32
CA SER A 48 1.54 -3.87 -9.04
C SER A 48 2.82 -3.52 -8.28
N ALA A 49 2.87 -2.33 -7.70
CA ALA A 49 4.02 -1.90 -6.92
C ALA A 49 4.19 -2.76 -5.67
N VAL A 50 3.07 -3.10 -5.01
CA VAL A 50 3.11 -3.97 -3.84
C VAL A 50 3.66 -5.34 -4.23
N ALA A 51 3.20 -5.88 -5.36
CA ALA A 51 3.67 -7.19 -5.80
C ALA A 51 5.18 -7.17 -6.06
N ARG A 52 5.68 -6.11 -6.67
CA ARG A 52 7.11 -6.00 -6.95
C ARG A 52 7.94 -5.78 -5.69
N THR A 53 7.41 -4.99 -4.77
CA THR A 53 8.18 -4.60 -3.58
C THR A 53 8.16 -5.67 -2.52
N TYR A 54 7.01 -6.29 -2.31
CA TYR A 54 6.81 -7.23 -1.20
C TYR A 54 6.59 -8.66 -1.64
N GLY A 55 6.43 -8.90 -2.94
CA GLY A 55 6.20 -10.24 -3.44
C GLY A 55 4.83 -10.79 -3.10
N VAL A 56 3.86 -9.93 -2.84
CA VAL A 56 2.51 -10.33 -2.46
C VAL A 56 1.53 -9.80 -3.48
N GLU A 57 0.67 -10.66 -4.00
CA GLU A 57 -0.36 -10.25 -4.95
C GLU A 57 -1.68 -10.14 -4.23
N LEU A 58 -2.19 -8.93 -4.16
CA LEU A 58 -3.49 -8.65 -3.56
C LEU A 58 -4.49 -8.34 -4.66
N SER A 59 -5.76 -8.67 -4.41
CA SER A 59 -6.81 -8.37 -5.36
C SER A 59 -7.30 -6.94 -5.18
N PHE A 60 -8.02 -6.45 -6.18
CA PHE A 60 -8.65 -5.14 -6.07
C PHE A 60 -9.66 -5.13 -4.91
N GLU A 61 -10.35 -6.24 -4.69
CA GLU A 61 -11.31 -6.33 -3.60
C GLU A 61 -10.63 -6.18 -2.25
N ASP A 62 -9.45 -6.79 -2.11
CA ASP A 62 -8.68 -6.62 -0.87
C ASP A 62 -8.36 -5.16 -0.64
N PHE A 63 -7.99 -4.45 -1.70
CA PHE A 63 -7.64 -3.05 -1.60
C PHE A 63 -8.84 -2.21 -1.20
N VAL A 64 -10.01 -2.51 -1.75
CA VAL A 64 -11.22 -1.75 -1.43
C VAL A 64 -11.57 -1.90 0.05
N LEU A 65 -11.31 -3.06 0.62
CA LEU A 65 -11.59 -3.30 2.03
C LEU A 65 -10.58 -2.61 2.95
N ALA A 66 -9.39 -2.31 2.45
CA ALA A 66 -8.34 -1.71 3.27
C ALA A 66 -7.58 -0.67 2.44
N PRO A 67 -8.23 0.46 2.10
CA PRO A 67 -7.64 1.41 1.16
C PRO A 67 -6.73 2.43 1.81
N THR A 68 -6.09 2.07 2.91
CA THR A 68 -5.15 2.95 3.59
C THR A 68 -3.79 2.27 3.66
N PRO A 69 -2.70 3.06 3.79
CA PRO A 69 -1.39 2.43 3.94
C PRO A 69 -1.32 1.45 5.11
N ALA A 70 -1.89 1.79 6.25
CA ALA A 70 -1.85 0.90 7.41
C ALA A 70 -2.66 -0.37 7.15
N GLY A 71 -3.85 -0.22 6.58
CA GLY A 71 -4.70 -1.38 6.31
C GLY A 71 -4.07 -2.30 5.28
N LEU A 72 -3.51 -1.72 4.23
CA LEU A 72 -2.89 -2.52 3.19
C LEU A 72 -1.63 -3.21 3.71
N ALA A 73 -0.87 -2.53 4.57
CA ALA A 73 0.30 -3.15 5.17
C ALA A 73 -0.07 -4.38 5.99
N GLU A 74 -1.20 -4.32 6.69
CA GLU A 74 -1.66 -5.48 7.46
C GLU A 74 -2.02 -6.65 6.55
N LEU A 75 -2.66 -6.36 5.41
CA LEU A 75 -2.99 -7.41 4.46
C LEU A 75 -1.73 -8.05 3.88
N ILE A 76 -0.73 -7.24 3.58
CA ILE A 76 0.53 -7.74 3.04
C ILE A 76 1.20 -8.64 4.07
N ALA A 77 1.24 -8.21 5.32
CA ALA A 77 1.86 -8.99 6.37
C ALA A 77 1.13 -10.31 6.59
N SER A 78 -0.20 -10.30 6.49
CA SER A 78 -0.98 -11.50 6.67
C SER A 78 -0.82 -12.48 5.51
N ALA A 79 -0.63 -11.95 4.31
CA ALA A 79 -0.48 -12.79 3.12
C ALA A 79 0.91 -13.41 3.01
N GLY A 80 1.88 -12.73 3.57
CA GLY A 80 3.25 -13.20 3.56
C GLY A 80 3.50 -14.27 4.59
#